data_c15dd25a966fab742672d7c9319244f5
#
_entry.id   c15dd25a966fab742672d7c9319244f5
#
_cell.length_a   1.000
_cell.length_b   1.000
_cell.length_c   1.000
_cell.angle_alpha   90.00
_cell.angle_beta   90.00
_cell.angle_gamma   90.00
#
_symmetry.space_group_name_H-M   'P 1'
#
loop_
_entity.id
_entity.type
_entity.pdbx_description
1 polymer ?
#
loop_
_entity_poly.entity_id
_entity_poly.type
_entity_poly.pdbx_seq_one_letter_code
_entity_poly.pdbx_strand_id
1 'polypeptide(L)'
;MKRVVILGRGAAGKSVLAARMGQITGLPVIELDKHFWKPGLNATSPAEWARTQCELARREAWIMDGDLGPYDTALGVRLAAADTVILLDFSLARCAWRAVRRSRERGDFWRWLLGYRRRSLPLIRQAIADHAAATELHVLTSPREVRRFLTHAARHGKLGS
;
A
#
# COMPACT_ATOMS: atom_id res chain seq x y z
N MET A 1 -3.64 13.40 -9.08
CA MET A 1 -3.71 12.26 -8.13
C MET A 1 -5.14 11.81 -7.99
N LYS A 2 -5.49 10.71 -8.66
CA LYS A 2 -6.84 10.08 -8.60
C LYS A 2 -6.75 8.59 -8.22
N ARG A 3 -5.67 7.91 -8.62
CA ARG A 3 -5.47 6.46 -8.40
C ARG A 3 -4.16 6.22 -7.67
N VAL A 4 -4.26 6.00 -6.37
CA VAL A 4 -3.11 5.94 -5.47
C VAL A 4 -2.89 4.52 -4.96
N VAL A 5 -1.67 4.00 -5.10
CA VAL A 5 -1.23 2.75 -4.47
C VAL A 5 -0.32 3.06 -3.29
N ILE A 6 -0.63 2.50 -2.13
CA ILE A 6 0.21 2.63 -0.92
C ILE A 6 0.83 1.29 -0.59
N LEU A 7 2.15 1.23 -0.68
CA LEU A 7 2.98 0.05 -0.42
C LEU A 7 3.90 0.27 0.77
N GLY A 8 4.43 -0.81 1.31
CA GLY A 8 5.43 -0.72 2.37
C GLY A 8 5.30 -1.84 3.39
N ARG A 9 6.32 -1.97 4.20
CA ARG A 9 6.46 -3.00 5.24
C ARG A 9 5.24 -3.06 6.17
N GLY A 10 4.98 -4.23 6.76
CA GLY A 10 4.02 -4.39 7.85
C GLY A 10 4.27 -3.39 8.98
N ALA A 11 3.22 -2.91 9.61
CA ALA A 11 3.26 -1.89 10.67
C ALA A 11 3.89 -0.54 10.28
N ALA A 12 4.19 -0.29 9.00
CA ALA A 12 4.66 1.03 8.53
C ALA A 12 3.60 2.13 8.68
N GLY A 13 2.32 1.78 8.74
CA GLY A 13 1.22 2.74 8.91
C GLY A 13 0.53 3.10 7.60
N LYS A 14 0.53 2.20 6.63
CA LYS A 14 -0.16 2.35 5.34
C LYS A 14 -1.64 2.72 5.52
N SER A 15 -2.37 1.96 6.32
CA SER A 15 -3.81 2.19 6.54
C SER A 15 -4.11 3.52 7.22
N VAL A 16 -3.22 3.98 8.11
CA VAL A 16 -3.34 5.32 8.71
C VAL A 16 -3.11 6.41 7.67
N LEU A 17 -2.13 6.21 6.78
CA LEU A 17 -1.88 7.14 5.67
C LEU A 17 -3.06 7.15 4.70
N ALA A 18 -3.55 5.96 4.29
CA ALA A 18 -4.69 5.83 3.39
C ALA A 18 -5.96 6.53 3.92
N ALA A 19 -6.30 6.30 5.20
CA ALA A 19 -7.45 6.94 5.83
C ALA A 19 -7.31 8.47 5.86
N ARG A 20 -6.12 9.00 6.21
CA ARG A 20 -5.87 10.44 6.21
C ARG A 20 -5.92 11.05 4.82
N MET A 21 -5.38 10.36 3.84
CA MET A 21 -5.46 10.80 2.45
C MET A 21 -6.90 10.81 1.95
N GLY A 22 -7.67 9.76 2.24
CA GLY A 22 -9.10 9.72 1.90
C GLY A 22 -9.87 10.91 2.49
N GLN A 23 -9.61 11.27 3.76
CA GLN A 23 -10.19 12.44 4.41
C GLN A 23 -9.80 13.78 3.74
N ILE A 24 -8.54 13.90 3.30
CA ILE A 24 -8.01 15.12 2.69
C ILE A 24 -8.50 15.29 1.24
N THR A 25 -8.49 14.20 0.47
CA THR A 25 -8.72 14.21 -0.97
C THR A 25 -10.14 13.86 -1.38
N GLY A 26 -10.93 13.26 -0.49
CA GLY A 26 -12.23 12.71 -0.80
C GLY A 26 -12.18 11.39 -1.59
N LEU A 27 -11.01 10.85 -1.89
CA LEU A 27 -10.86 9.61 -2.63
C LEU A 27 -11.32 8.40 -1.79
N PRO A 28 -12.03 7.42 -2.40
CA PRO A 28 -12.42 6.21 -1.72
C PRO A 28 -11.20 5.36 -1.37
N VAL A 29 -11.14 4.88 -0.12
CA VAL A 29 -10.08 3.99 0.37
C VAL A 29 -10.52 2.55 0.20
N ILE A 30 -9.68 1.74 -0.45
CA ILE A 30 -9.87 0.31 -0.67
C ILE A 30 -8.82 -0.45 0.14
N GLU A 31 -9.25 -1.12 1.20
CA GLU A 31 -8.40 -1.96 2.02
C GLU A 31 -8.29 -3.36 1.39
N LEU A 32 -7.18 -3.64 0.72
CA LEU A 32 -6.99 -4.87 -0.06
C LEU A 32 -7.08 -6.14 0.80
N ASP A 33 -6.63 -6.09 2.05
CA ASP A 33 -6.74 -7.22 2.98
C ASP A 33 -8.20 -7.70 3.14
N LYS A 34 -9.17 -6.80 3.16
CA LYS A 34 -10.60 -7.13 3.26
C LYS A 34 -11.16 -7.85 2.02
N HIS A 35 -10.55 -7.64 0.87
CA HIS A 35 -10.92 -8.30 -0.39
C HIS A 35 -10.17 -9.62 -0.60
N PHE A 36 -8.99 -9.75 -0.02
CA PHE A 36 -8.13 -10.92 -0.20
C PHE A 36 -8.46 -12.07 0.76
N TRP A 37 -8.65 -11.76 2.04
CA TRP A 37 -8.90 -12.78 3.06
C TRP A 37 -10.38 -13.13 3.15
N LYS A 38 -10.70 -14.39 2.85
CA LYS A 38 -12.03 -14.97 3.03
C LYS A 38 -12.27 -15.34 4.51
N PRO A 39 -13.53 -15.60 4.93
CA PRO A 39 -13.82 -16.12 6.26
C PRO A 39 -12.92 -17.31 6.61
N GLY A 40 -12.41 -17.35 7.85
CA GLY A 40 -11.45 -18.35 8.29
C GLY A 40 -10.01 -18.08 7.89
N LEU A 41 -9.66 -16.86 7.42
CA LEU A 41 -8.34 -16.47 6.94
C LEU A 41 -7.84 -17.29 5.75
N ASN A 42 -8.76 -17.79 4.93
CA ASN A 42 -8.42 -18.45 3.68
C ASN A 42 -8.03 -17.42 2.62
N ALA A 43 -6.89 -17.62 1.99
CA ALA A 43 -6.43 -16.76 0.91
C ALA A 43 -7.30 -16.95 -0.35
N THR A 44 -7.62 -15.85 -1.02
CA THR A 44 -8.22 -15.88 -2.35
C THR A 44 -7.26 -16.53 -3.36
N SER A 45 -7.77 -17.32 -4.29
CA SER A 45 -6.92 -17.95 -5.31
C SER A 45 -6.26 -16.88 -6.21
N PRO A 46 -5.07 -17.14 -6.78
CA PRO A 46 -4.38 -16.17 -7.64
C PRO A 46 -5.24 -15.66 -8.80
N ALA A 47 -6.00 -16.54 -9.46
CA ALA A 47 -6.86 -16.18 -10.58
C ALA A 47 -8.05 -15.31 -10.15
N GLU A 48 -8.66 -15.60 -9.02
CA GLU A 48 -9.75 -14.80 -8.46
C GLU A 48 -9.22 -13.46 -7.96
N TRP A 49 -8.04 -13.44 -7.34
CA TRP A 49 -7.38 -12.22 -6.89
C TRP A 49 -7.04 -11.29 -8.06
N ALA A 50 -6.51 -11.82 -9.15
CA ALA A 50 -6.23 -11.03 -10.35
C ALA A 50 -7.51 -10.39 -10.92
N ARG A 51 -8.62 -11.13 -10.98
CA ARG A 51 -9.93 -10.57 -11.41
C ARG A 51 -10.39 -9.46 -10.49
N THR A 52 -10.37 -9.67 -9.18
CA THR A 52 -10.73 -8.65 -8.18
C THR A 52 -9.87 -7.39 -8.34
N GLN A 53 -8.56 -7.55 -8.52
CA GLN A 53 -7.67 -6.41 -8.75
C GLN A 53 -8.02 -5.65 -10.04
N CYS A 54 -8.32 -6.34 -11.12
CA CYS A 54 -8.76 -5.72 -12.37
C CYS A 54 -10.05 -4.92 -12.19
N GLU A 55 -11.04 -5.47 -11.48
CA GLU A 55 -12.31 -4.79 -11.21
C GLU A 55 -12.11 -3.53 -10.36
N LEU A 56 -11.31 -3.63 -9.30
CA LEU A 56 -11.00 -2.50 -8.44
C LEU A 56 -10.22 -1.41 -9.18
N ALA A 57 -9.25 -1.80 -10.01
CA ALA A 57 -8.38 -0.89 -10.76
C ALA A 57 -9.12 -0.12 -11.87
N ARG A 58 -10.23 -0.66 -12.39
CA ARG A 58 -11.08 0.01 -13.40
C ARG A 58 -11.87 1.20 -12.85
N ARG A 59 -12.01 1.33 -11.54
CA ARG A 59 -12.71 2.46 -10.94
C ARG A 59 -12.00 3.77 -11.28
N GLU A 60 -12.76 4.85 -11.37
CA GLU A 60 -12.22 6.15 -11.78
C GLU A 60 -11.20 6.71 -10.78
N ALA A 61 -11.47 6.53 -9.48
CA ALA A 61 -10.65 7.10 -8.43
C ALA A 61 -10.60 6.19 -7.19
N TRP A 62 -9.43 6.05 -6.58
CA TRP A 62 -9.23 5.20 -5.40
C TRP A 62 -7.88 5.42 -4.73
N ILE A 63 -7.82 5.03 -3.46
CA ILE A 63 -6.58 4.80 -2.70
C ILE A 63 -6.56 3.32 -2.32
N MET A 64 -5.69 2.52 -2.92
CA MET A 64 -5.52 1.12 -2.57
C MET A 64 -4.47 0.99 -1.48
N ASP A 65 -4.91 0.54 -0.30
CA ASP A 65 -4.08 0.23 0.85
C ASP A 65 -3.85 -1.27 0.95
N GLY A 66 -2.62 -1.69 0.87
CA GLY A 66 -2.24 -3.07 1.12
C GLY A 66 -0.98 -3.49 0.35
N ASP A 67 -0.18 -4.24 1.07
CA ASP A 67 0.95 -5.00 0.58
C ASP A 67 0.81 -6.40 1.15
N LEU A 68 0.26 -7.31 0.36
CA LEU A 68 -0.02 -8.69 0.76
C LEU A 68 1.26 -9.55 0.78
N GLY A 69 2.43 -8.92 0.60
CA GLY A 69 3.72 -9.59 0.63
C GLY A 69 3.80 -10.71 -0.43
N PRO A 70 4.16 -11.94 -0.03
CA PRO A 70 4.32 -13.04 -0.99
C PRO A 70 2.99 -13.52 -1.62
N TYR A 71 1.85 -13.11 -1.08
CA TYR A 71 0.54 -13.44 -1.63
C TYR A 71 0.07 -12.49 -2.73
N ASP A 72 0.80 -11.40 -2.97
CA ASP A 72 0.41 -10.36 -3.92
C ASP A 72 0.79 -10.71 -5.36
N THR A 73 0.10 -11.68 -5.92
CA THR A 73 0.36 -12.17 -7.29
C THR A 73 -0.14 -11.22 -8.39
N ALA A 74 -0.85 -10.14 -8.03
CA ALA A 74 -1.46 -9.21 -8.99
C ALA A 74 -1.07 -7.74 -8.76
N LEU A 75 0.07 -7.50 -8.10
CA LEU A 75 0.59 -6.15 -7.83
C LEU A 75 0.71 -5.29 -9.11
N GLY A 76 1.17 -5.87 -10.21
CA GLY A 76 1.33 -5.18 -11.49
C GLY A 76 0.04 -4.57 -12.03
N VAL A 77 -1.12 -5.21 -11.79
CA VAL A 77 -2.42 -4.72 -12.27
C VAL A 77 -2.75 -3.34 -11.70
N ARG A 78 -2.64 -3.18 -10.38
CA ARG A 78 -2.94 -1.89 -9.75
C ARG A 78 -1.85 -0.85 -9.98
N LEU A 79 -0.59 -1.28 -10.12
CA LEU A 79 0.52 -0.37 -10.45
C LEU A 79 0.34 0.23 -11.85
N ALA A 80 -0.04 -0.58 -12.84
CA ALA A 80 -0.29 -0.11 -14.20
C ALA A 80 -1.48 0.87 -14.29
N ALA A 81 -2.44 0.77 -13.37
CA ALA A 81 -3.59 1.67 -13.33
C ALA A 81 -3.36 2.93 -12.48
N ALA A 82 -2.31 2.97 -11.66
CA ALA A 82 -2.04 4.07 -10.74
C ALA A 82 -1.49 5.30 -11.46
N ASP A 83 -1.81 6.49 -10.95
CA ASP A 83 -1.13 7.75 -11.27
C ASP A 83 -0.13 8.16 -10.20
N THR A 84 -0.25 7.58 -9.01
CA THR A 84 0.61 7.89 -7.86
C THR A 84 0.92 6.62 -7.06
N VAL A 85 2.19 6.40 -6.76
CA VAL A 85 2.65 5.30 -5.90
C VAL A 85 3.35 5.88 -4.67
N ILE A 86 2.94 5.45 -3.48
CA ILE A 86 3.56 5.84 -2.21
C ILE A 86 4.18 4.60 -1.57
N LEU A 87 5.49 4.62 -1.40
CA LEU A 87 6.24 3.56 -0.73
C LEU A 87 6.71 4.01 0.65
N LEU A 88 6.15 3.39 1.70
CA LEU A 88 6.61 3.61 3.08
C LEU A 88 7.82 2.71 3.38
N ASP A 89 9.03 3.22 3.19
CA ASP A 89 10.29 2.50 3.48
C ASP A 89 10.85 2.85 4.86
N PHE A 90 10.07 2.59 5.92
CA PHE A 90 10.49 2.84 7.29
C PHE A 90 11.50 1.81 7.78
N SER A 91 12.34 2.20 8.74
CA SER A 91 13.32 1.30 9.36
C SER A 91 12.66 0.10 10.04
N LEU A 92 13.36 -1.04 10.04
CA LEU A 92 12.90 -2.26 10.72
C LEU A 92 12.58 -2.01 12.19
N ALA A 93 13.47 -1.31 12.90
CA ALA A 93 13.30 -1.02 14.32
C ALA A 93 11.98 -0.29 14.61
N ARG A 94 11.63 0.70 13.79
CA ARG A 94 10.37 1.44 13.92
C ARG A 94 9.15 0.55 13.66
N CYS A 95 9.18 -0.25 12.60
CA CYS A 95 8.07 -1.13 12.27
C CYS A 95 7.90 -2.23 13.32
N ALA A 96 9.01 -2.83 13.78
CA ALA A 96 9.00 -3.84 14.83
C ALA A 96 8.44 -3.30 16.15
N TRP A 97 8.89 -2.12 16.59
CA TRP A 97 8.36 -1.48 17.79
C TRP A 97 6.85 -1.22 17.71
N ARG A 98 6.35 -0.77 16.55
CA ARG A 98 4.91 -0.57 16.32
C ARG A 98 4.14 -1.89 16.31
N ALA A 99 4.72 -2.95 15.72
CA ALA A 99 4.14 -4.28 15.71
C ALA A 99 4.01 -4.86 17.11
N VAL A 100 5.08 -4.77 17.94
CA VAL A 100 5.05 -5.20 19.36
C VAL A 100 3.93 -4.50 20.13
N ARG A 101 3.75 -3.20 19.95
CA ARG A 101 2.68 -2.44 20.63
C ARG A 101 1.26 -2.82 20.22
N ARG A 102 1.08 -3.41 19.05
CA ARG A 102 -0.21 -3.97 18.61
C ARG A 102 -0.51 -5.33 19.23
N SER A 103 0.51 -6.03 19.75
CA SER A 103 0.50 -7.28 20.56
C SER A 103 -0.34 -8.46 20.03
N ARG A 104 -0.60 -8.57 18.71
CA ARG A 104 -1.44 -9.64 18.13
C ARG A 104 -0.84 -10.28 16.86
N GLU A 105 0.45 -10.05 16.59
CA GLU A 105 1.03 -10.50 15.34
C GLU A 105 1.53 -11.95 15.44
N ARG A 106 1.20 -12.77 14.45
CA ARG A 106 1.60 -14.19 14.37
C ARG A 106 3.07 -14.33 13.94
N GLY A 107 3.66 -15.50 14.19
CA GLY A 107 5.07 -15.77 13.84
C GLY A 107 5.41 -15.54 12.37
N ASP A 108 4.46 -15.82 11.46
CA ASP A 108 4.64 -15.59 10.02
C ASP A 108 4.81 -14.11 9.67
N PHE A 109 4.09 -13.23 10.36
CA PHE A 109 4.24 -11.78 10.23
C PHE A 109 5.68 -11.34 10.59
N TRP A 110 6.24 -11.85 11.70
CA TRP A 110 7.59 -11.50 12.13
C TRP A 110 8.65 -11.97 11.13
N ARG A 111 8.50 -13.18 10.58
CA ARG A 111 9.39 -13.69 9.53
C ARG A 111 9.34 -12.84 8.28
N TRP A 112 8.14 -12.45 7.84
CA TRP A 112 7.97 -11.53 6.72
C TRP A 112 8.53 -10.14 7.01
N LEU A 113 8.25 -9.56 8.19
CA LEU A 113 8.73 -8.26 8.61
C LEU A 113 10.27 -8.17 8.59
N LEU A 114 10.95 -9.19 9.12
CA LEU A 114 12.42 -9.27 9.15
C LEU A 114 13.01 -9.44 7.73
N GLY A 115 12.38 -10.26 6.91
CA GLY A 115 12.82 -10.57 5.55
C GLY A 115 12.47 -9.49 4.51
N TYR A 116 11.63 -8.52 4.84
CA TYR A 116 11.03 -7.58 3.90
C TYR A 116 12.04 -6.86 2.99
N ARG A 117 13.11 -6.28 3.55
CA ARG A 117 14.13 -5.54 2.78
C ARG A 117 14.89 -6.41 1.77
N ARG A 118 15.09 -7.69 2.09
CA ARG A 118 15.85 -8.60 1.24
C ARG A 118 14.97 -9.35 0.23
N ARG A 119 13.69 -9.58 0.55
CA ARG A 119 12.78 -10.41 -0.26
C ARG A 119 11.69 -9.61 -0.95
N SER A 120 10.94 -8.78 -0.21
CA SER A 120 9.77 -8.09 -0.76
C SER A 120 10.12 -6.76 -1.42
N LEU A 121 10.96 -5.95 -0.80
CA LEU A 121 11.28 -4.61 -1.30
C LEU A 121 11.92 -4.60 -2.70
N PRO A 122 12.87 -5.48 -3.04
CA PRO A 122 13.41 -5.54 -4.39
C PRO A 122 12.34 -5.89 -5.44
N LEU A 123 11.46 -6.85 -5.13
CA LEU A 123 10.35 -7.25 -6.01
C LEU A 123 9.35 -6.11 -6.22
N ILE A 124 9.03 -5.38 -5.15
CA ILE A 124 8.15 -4.20 -5.22
C ILE A 124 8.78 -3.11 -6.10
N ARG A 125 10.07 -2.82 -5.91
CA ARG A 125 10.78 -1.83 -6.73
C ARG A 125 10.86 -2.23 -8.19
N GLN A 126 11.09 -3.50 -8.47
CA GLN A 126 11.07 -4.04 -9.82
C GLN A 126 9.67 -3.91 -10.43
N ALA A 127 8.62 -4.31 -9.71
CA ALA A 127 7.24 -4.17 -10.19
C ALA A 127 6.86 -2.71 -10.46
N ILE A 128 7.31 -1.76 -9.63
CA ILE A 128 7.11 -0.33 -9.88
C ILE A 128 7.82 0.11 -11.16
N ALA A 129 9.07 -0.32 -11.37
CA ALA A 129 9.82 0.00 -12.59
C ALA A 129 9.15 -0.59 -13.85
N ASP A 130 8.63 -1.81 -13.76
CA ASP A 130 8.03 -2.51 -14.90
C ASP A 130 6.63 -2.00 -15.27
N HIS A 131 5.83 -1.61 -14.26
CA HIS A 131 4.40 -1.32 -14.45
C HIS A 131 4.00 0.13 -14.18
N ALA A 132 4.83 0.91 -13.51
CA ALA A 132 4.52 2.28 -13.07
C ALA A 132 5.66 3.27 -13.37
N ALA A 133 6.43 3.06 -14.44
CA ALA A 133 7.60 3.89 -14.78
C ALA A 133 7.26 5.37 -15.03
N ALA A 134 6.05 5.67 -15.54
CA ALA A 134 5.57 7.05 -15.77
C ALA A 134 4.74 7.60 -14.60
N THR A 135 4.63 6.87 -13.51
CA THR A 135 3.79 7.20 -12.35
C THR A 135 4.58 8.04 -11.35
N GLU A 136 3.93 8.99 -10.68
CA GLU A 136 4.55 9.78 -9.63
C GLU A 136 4.87 8.89 -8.42
N LEU A 137 6.16 8.66 -8.14
CA LEU A 137 6.63 7.81 -7.04
C LEU A 137 7.10 8.66 -5.85
N HIS A 138 6.48 8.45 -4.69
CA HIS A 138 6.89 9.03 -3.42
C HIS A 138 7.45 7.95 -2.48
N VAL A 139 8.75 8.00 -2.19
CA VAL A 139 9.38 7.14 -1.19
C VAL A 139 9.48 7.91 0.12
N LEU A 140 8.71 7.49 1.13
CA LEU A 140 8.64 8.15 2.43
C LEU A 140 9.33 7.29 3.49
N THR A 141 10.42 7.80 4.06
CA THR A 141 11.29 7.06 5.00
C THR A 141 11.07 7.46 6.46
N SER A 142 10.34 8.55 6.70
CA SER A 142 10.10 9.09 8.04
C SER A 142 8.68 9.64 8.22
N PRO A 143 8.17 9.69 9.48
CA PRO A 143 6.89 10.33 9.78
C PRO A 143 6.86 11.83 9.46
N ARG A 144 8.03 12.49 9.43
CA ARG A 144 8.13 13.90 9.03
C ARG A 144 7.82 14.05 7.54
N GLU A 145 8.34 13.17 6.71
CA GLU A 145 8.05 13.13 5.27
C GLU A 145 6.57 12.83 5.01
N VAL A 146 5.99 11.87 5.73
CA VAL A 146 4.55 11.60 5.66
C VAL A 146 3.72 12.86 5.98
N ARG A 147 4.07 13.59 7.04
CA ARG A 147 3.37 14.84 7.38
C ARG A 147 3.51 15.91 6.29
N ARG A 148 4.73 16.09 5.75
CA ARG A 148 4.97 17.03 4.64
C ARG A 148 4.15 16.66 3.41
N PHE A 149 4.14 15.37 3.05
CA PHE A 149 3.35 14.86 1.95
C PHE A 149 1.85 15.13 2.13
N LEU A 150 1.29 14.82 3.30
CA LEU A 150 -0.12 15.09 3.62
C LEU A 150 -0.45 16.59 3.58
N THR A 151 0.44 17.45 4.07
CA THR A 151 0.27 18.92 4.00
C THR A 151 0.26 19.40 2.55
N HIS A 152 1.14 18.84 1.71
CA HIS A 152 1.18 19.15 0.27
C HIS A 152 -0.10 18.68 -0.42
N ALA A 153 -0.52 17.43 -0.19
CA ALA A 153 -1.76 16.89 -0.74
C ALA A 153 -3.00 17.72 -0.35
N ALA A 154 -3.06 18.21 0.89
CA ALA A 154 -4.16 19.05 1.36
C ALA A 154 -4.25 20.41 0.63
N ARG A 155 -3.10 20.95 0.23
CA ARG A 155 -3.05 22.22 -0.50
C ARG A 155 -3.48 22.09 -1.96
N HIS A 156 -3.19 20.95 -2.60
CA HIS A 156 -3.43 20.70 -4.02
C HIS A 156 -4.68 19.85 -4.26
N GLY A 157 -5.14 19.09 -3.27
CA GLY A 157 -6.36 18.27 -3.36
C GLY A 157 -7.68 19.06 -3.34
N LYS A 158 -7.65 20.32 -2.92
CA LYS A 158 -8.83 21.21 -2.89
C LYS A 158 -9.05 22.01 -4.18
N LEU A 159 -8.22 21.87 -5.19
CA LEU A 159 -8.29 22.62 -6.46
C LEU A 159 -9.03 21.86 -7.58
N GLY A 160 -9.69 20.76 -7.28
CA GLY A 160 -10.40 19.90 -8.25
C GLY A 160 -11.88 19.66 -7.92
N SER A 161 -12.53 20.57 -7.22
CA SER A 161 -14.01 20.56 -7.01
C SER A 161 -14.65 21.77 -7.67
#